data_739ade733fd409e73b79430dfbfcb89e
#
_entry.id   739ade733fd409e73b79430dfbfcb89e
#
_cell.length_a   1.000
_cell.length_b   1.000
_cell.length_c   1.000
_cell.angle_alpha   90.00
_cell.angle_beta   90.00
_cell.angle_gamma   90.00
#
_symmetry.space_group_name_H-M   'P 1'
#
loop_
_entity.id
_entity.type
_entity.pdbx_description
1 polymer ?
#
loop_
_entity_poly.entity_id
_entity_poly.type
_entity_poly.pdbx_seq_one_letter_code
_entity_poly.pdbx_strand_id
1 'polypeptide(L)'
;MSERATESFGQHGVTWVDRLGVWLSQRAIRRRLPAGNELQVLELGCGYRATQLLALRDRLKHGTGVDFRIAPELHGAAGFSFYEGAIEETLPKLAAGAFDVVLMISVLEHLREPLAAIETARRLLRPGGKLLVNVPTWRGKLFLEFSAFRLGLSPRTEMDDHKMYYDQRDLWPLLVRAGFRPSEIRLAYHKFGLNLFAAATKSVDG
;
A
#
# COMPACT_ATOMS: atom_id res chain seq x y z
N MET A 1 -13.86 -20.06 -3.63
CA MET A 1 -13.02 -18.86 -3.73
C MET A 1 -13.73 -17.92 -4.68
N SER A 2 -14.05 -16.68 -4.28
CA SER A 2 -14.71 -15.70 -5.15
C SER A 2 -13.75 -15.33 -6.29
N GLU A 3 -14.24 -15.27 -7.54
CA GLU A 3 -13.45 -14.89 -8.73
C GLU A 3 -12.68 -13.57 -8.57
N ARG A 4 -13.11 -12.68 -7.68
CA ARG A 4 -12.49 -11.38 -7.39
C ARG A 4 -11.26 -11.41 -6.49
N ALA A 5 -10.97 -12.53 -5.80
CA ALA A 5 -9.76 -12.68 -4.99
C ALA A 5 -8.46 -12.65 -5.82
N THR A 6 -8.56 -12.46 -7.16
CA THR A 6 -7.44 -12.46 -8.11
C THR A 6 -7.43 -11.26 -9.05
N GLU A 7 -8.31 -10.25 -8.84
CA GLU A 7 -8.35 -9.04 -9.67
C GLU A 7 -7.48 -7.93 -9.06
N SER A 8 -6.77 -7.19 -9.91
CA SER A 8 -5.93 -6.07 -9.51
C SER A 8 -6.65 -4.73 -9.72
N PHE A 9 -6.41 -3.76 -8.82
CA PHE A 9 -6.98 -2.42 -8.92
C PHE A 9 -6.67 -1.78 -10.30
N GLY A 10 -7.70 -1.21 -10.94
CA GLY A 10 -7.58 -0.53 -12.23
C GLY A 10 -7.55 -1.44 -13.45
N GLN A 11 -7.77 -2.75 -13.30
CA GLN A 11 -7.82 -3.72 -14.42
C GLN A 11 -8.96 -3.39 -15.40
N HIS A 12 -10.11 -2.96 -14.88
CA HIS A 12 -11.29 -2.60 -15.67
C HIS A 12 -11.50 -1.07 -15.83
N GLY A 13 -10.46 -0.29 -15.52
CA GLY A 13 -10.50 1.16 -15.57
C GLY A 13 -10.54 1.82 -14.20
N VAL A 14 -10.43 3.14 -14.16
CA VAL A 14 -10.44 3.94 -12.93
C VAL A 14 -11.39 5.12 -13.08
N THR A 15 -12.18 5.41 -12.06
CA THR A 15 -13.09 6.54 -12.01
C THR A 15 -12.33 7.86 -11.75
N TRP A 16 -12.99 9.00 -11.88
CA TRP A 16 -12.39 10.28 -11.53
C TRP A 16 -12.14 10.40 -10.01
N VAL A 17 -12.97 9.75 -9.18
CA VAL A 17 -12.78 9.69 -7.72
C VAL A 17 -11.52 8.90 -7.39
N ASP A 18 -11.29 7.76 -8.05
CA ASP A 18 -10.07 6.96 -7.89
C ASP A 18 -8.83 7.78 -8.27
N ARG A 19 -8.88 8.51 -9.39
CA ARG A 19 -7.77 9.38 -9.83
C ARG A 19 -7.43 10.44 -8.79
N LEU A 20 -8.42 11.09 -8.19
CA LEU A 20 -8.23 12.03 -7.09
C LEU A 20 -7.63 11.33 -5.87
N GLY A 21 -8.16 10.15 -5.51
CA GLY A 21 -7.66 9.32 -4.41
C GLY A 21 -6.20 8.91 -4.61
N VAL A 22 -5.84 8.47 -5.82
CA VAL A 22 -4.46 8.16 -6.22
C VAL A 22 -3.57 9.39 -6.11
N TRP A 23 -3.97 10.53 -6.65
CA TRP A 23 -3.20 11.78 -6.59
C TRP A 23 -2.93 12.23 -5.15
N LEU A 24 -3.94 12.18 -4.28
CA LEU A 24 -3.78 12.50 -2.85
C LEU A 24 -2.79 11.54 -2.17
N SER A 25 -2.86 10.24 -2.48
CA SER A 25 -1.92 9.25 -1.96
C SER A 25 -0.50 9.51 -2.46
N GLN A 26 -0.30 9.80 -3.75
CA GLN A 26 1.01 10.16 -4.32
C GLN A 26 1.64 11.35 -3.59
N ARG A 27 0.84 12.40 -3.34
CA ARG A 27 1.31 13.58 -2.59
C ARG A 27 1.73 13.22 -1.15
N ALA A 28 0.98 12.33 -0.49
CA ALA A 28 1.28 11.88 0.86
C ALA A 28 2.55 11.01 0.91
N ILE A 29 2.72 10.11 -0.06
CA ILE A 29 3.91 9.27 -0.22
C ILE A 29 5.14 10.15 -0.44
N ARG A 30 5.13 11.02 -1.48
CA ARG A 30 6.27 11.88 -1.84
C ARG A 30 6.79 12.73 -0.68
N ARG A 31 5.89 13.22 0.19
CA ARG A 31 6.26 14.02 1.38
C ARG A 31 6.99 13.20 2.46
N ARG A 32 6.89 11.87 2.42
CA ARG A 32 7.42 10.95 3.44
C ARG A 32 8.59 10.10 2.96
N LEU A 33 8.86 10.13 1.64
CA LEU A 33 10.04 9.47 1.10
C LEU A 33 11.32 10.00 1.76
N PRO A 34 12.33 9.16 1.92
CA PRO A 34 13.69 9.63 2.23
C PRO A 34 14.19 10.63 1.21
N ALA A 35 15.15 11.45 1.59
CA ALA A 35 15.83 12.34 0.64
C ALA A 35 16.60 11.53 -0.43
N GLY A 36 16.83 12.14 -1.60
CA GLY A 36 17.57 11.50 -2.71
C GLY A 36 16.66 10.98 -3.82
N ASN A 37 17.29 10.45 -4.88
CA ASN A 37 16.64 9.96 -6.11
C ASN A 37 17.15 8.58 -6.55
N GLU A 38 17.79 7.83 -5.66
CA GLU A 38 18.34 6.49 -5.91
C GLU A 38 17.66 5.44 -5.00
N LEU A 39 16.33 5.59 -4.78
CA LEU A 39 15.60 4.75 -3.84
C LEU A 39 15.25 3.39 -4.44
N GLN A 40 15.42 2.34 -3.64
CA GLN A 40 14.86 1.00 -3.87
C GLN A 40 13.47 0.96 -3.23
N VAL A 41 12.42 0.94 -4.03
CA VAL A 41 11.04 0.98 -3.53
C VAL A 41 10.28 -0.29 -3.90
N LEU A 42 9.63 -0.92 -2.92
CA LEU A 42 8.70 -2.01 -3.11
C LEU A 42 7.27 -1.50 -2.89
N GLU A 43 6.37 -1.79 -3.81
CA GLU A 43 4.94 -1.57 -3.64
C GLU A 43 4.20 -2.91 -3.62
N LEU A 44 3.54 -3.21 -2.51
CA LEU A 44 2.66 -4.35 -2.33
C LEU A 44 1.24 -3.93 -2.69
N GLY A 45 0.59 -4.68 -3.59
CA GLY A 45 -0.68 -4.28 -4.16
C GLY A 45 -0.53 -3.06 -5.08
N CYS A 46 0.41 -3.11 -6.04
CA CYS A 46 0.71 -1.96 -6.89
C CYS A 46 -0.40 -1.64 -7.92
N GLY A 47 -1.41 -2.51 -8.03
CA GLY A 47 -2.49 -2.41 -9.01
C GLY A 47 -2.03 -2.82 -10.40
N TYR A 48 -3.01 -3.07 -11.28
CA TYR A 48 -2.77 -3.53 -12.64
C TYR A 48 -1.78 -2.65 -13.42
N ARG A 49 -1.85 -1.33 -13.26
CA ARG A 49 -1.02 -0.34 -13.96
C ARG A 49 0.13 0.22 -13.12
N ALA A 50 0.34 -0.24 -11.91
CA ALA A 50 1.38 0.22 -10.98
C ALA A 50 1.49 1.77 -10.89
N THR A 51 0.35 2.45 -10.89
CA THR A 51 0.28 3.92 -11.07
C THR A 51 1.03 4.69 -10.00
N GLN A 52 1.00 4.23 -8.74
CA GLN A 52 1.70 4.87 -7.63
C GLN A 52 3.22 4.72 -7.79
N LEU A 53 3.68 3.49 -8.08
CA LEU A 53 5.09 3.18 -8.23
C LEU A 53 5.70 3.92 -9.43
N LEU A 54 5.03 3.90 -10.57
CA LEU A 54 5.47 4.61 -11.78
C LEU A 54 5.55 6.13 -11.58
N ALA A 55 4.64 6.71 -10.79
CA ALA A 55 4.67 8.13 -10.48
C ALA A 55 5.87 8.55 -9.63
N LEU A 56 6.61 7.60 -9.06
CA LEU A 56 7.84 7.85 -8.29
C LEU A 56 9.12 7.68 -9.10
N ARG A 57 9.04 7.40 -10.40
CA ARG A 57 10.19 7.09 -11.28
C ARG A 57 11.37 8.05 -11.11
N ASP A 58 11.11 9.34 -10.96
CA ASP A 58 12.11 10.39 -10.77
C ASP A 58 12.89 10.28 -9.43
N ARG A 59 12.44 9.43 -8.52
CA ARG A 59 13.02 9.21 -7.20
C ARG A 59 13.64 7.83 -7.04
N LEU A 60 13.47 6.95 -8.04
CA LEU A 60 13.85 5.55 -7.92
C LEU A 60 15.18 5.25 -8.62
N LYS A 61 16.00 4.45 -7.95
CA LYS A 61 17.00 3.63 -8.59
C LYS A 61 16.32 2.39 -9.21
N HIS A 62 15.43 1.76 -8.43
CA HIS A 62 14.64 0.62 -8.89
C HIS A 62 13.31 0.54 -8.16
N GLY A 63 12.24 0.26 -8.89
CA GLY A 63 10.91 0.02 -8.38
C GLY A 63 10.53 -1.46 -8.50
N THR A 64 10.02 -2.04 -7.42
CA THR A 64 9.49 -3.41 -7.43
C THR A 64 7.99 -3.36 -7.13
N GLY A 65 7.15 -3.94 -7.98
CA GLY A 65 5.70 -4.03 -7.79
C GLY A 65 5.25 -5.48 -7.65
N VAL A 66 4.31 -5.73 -6.74
CA VAL A 66 3.67 -7.03 -6.53
C VAL A 66 2.17 -6.85 -6.58
N ASP A 67 1.47 -7.63 -7.43
CA ASP A 67 0.00 -7.67 -7.46
C ASP A 67 -0.47 -8.98 -8.10
N PHE A 68 -1.76 -9.29 -8.01
CA PHE A 68 -2.33 -10.51 -8.64
C PHE A 68 -2.18 -10.50 -10.16
N ARG A 69 -2.35 -9.33 -10.79
CA ARG A 69 -2.20 -9.14 -12.24
C ARG A 69 -1.47 -7.84 -12.52
N ILE A 70 -0.58 -7.87 -13.49
CA ILE A 70 0.21 -6.73 -13.96
C ILE A 70 -0.05 -6.52 -15.44
N ALA A 71 -0.19 -5.28 -15.88
CA ALA A 71 -0.38 -4.96 -17.28
C ALA A 71 0.83 -5.44 -18.10
N PRO A 72 0.61 -6.19 -19.19
CA PRO A 72 1.70 -6.79 -19.98
C PRO A 72 2.76 -5.80 -20.44
N GLU A 73 2.36 -4.56 -20.72
CA GLU A 73 3.26 -3.47 -21.12
C GLU A 73 4.26 -3.04 -20.04
N LEU A 74 4.04 -3.44 -18.79
CA LEU A 74 4.97 -3.14 -17.68
C LEU A 74 6.09 -4.18 -17.55
N HIS A 75 5.90 -5.38 -18.11
CA HIS A 75 6.95 -6.39 -18.12
C HIS A 75 8.11 -5.91 -19.00
N GLY A 76 9.29 -5.80 -18.41
CA GLY A 76 10.48 -5.26 -19.09
C GLY A 76 10.64 -3.74 -19.04
N ALA A 77 9.78 -3.02 -18.32
CA ALA A 77 9.92 -1.58 -18.11
C ALA A 77 11.25 -1.26 -17.42
N ALA A 78 12.08 -0.43 -18.05
CA ALA A 78 13.41 -0.09 -17.52
C ALA A 78 13.31 0.55 -16.12
N GLY A 79 14.10 0.02 -15.18
CA GLY A 79 14.14 0.46 -13.79
C GLY A 79 13.02 -0.13 -12.91
N PHE A 80 12.28 -1.13 -13.41
CA PHE A 80 11.22 -1.79 -12.67
C PHE A 80 11.28 -3.31 -12.77
N SER A 81 10.80 -3.98 -11.72
CA SER A 81 10.52 -5.41 -11.69
C SER A 81 9.10 -5.63 -11.17
N PHE A 82 8.33 -6.48 -11.84
CA PHE A 82 6.97 -6.78 -11.45
C PHE A 82 6.78 -8.27 -11.24
N TYR A 83 6.07 -8.63 -10.18
CA TYR A 83 5.75 -10.00 -9.80
C TYR A 83 4.25 -10.17 -9.71
N GLU A 84 3.71 -11.12 -10.48
CA GLU A 84 2.32 -11.52 -10.40
C GLU A 84 2.15 -12.64 -9.37
N GLY A 85 1.11 -12.52 -8.55
CA GLY A 85 0.72 -13.50 -7.54
C GLY A 85 0.28 -12.89 -6.22
N ALA A 86 -0.12 -13.76 -5.30
CA ALA A 86 -0.47 -13.35 -3.96
C ALA A 86 0.74 -12.75 -3.23
N ILE A 87 0.48 -11.71 -2.45
CA ILE A 87 1.51 -11.02 -1.66
C ILE A 87 2.20 -12.02 -0.75
N GLU A 88 1.43 -12.86 -0.05
CA GLU A 88 1.92 -13.86 0.90
C GLU A 88 2.88 -14.88 0.28
N GLU A 89 2.68 -15.21 -1.00
CA GLU A 89 3.54 -16.16 -1.74
C GLU A 89 4.79 -15.51 -2.34
N THR A 90 4.70 -14.21 -2.63
CA THR A 90 5.77 -13.46 -3.31
C THR A 90 6.78 -12.87 -2.33
N LEU A 91 6.31 -12.34 -1.19
CA LEU A 91 7.16 -11.69 -0.20
C LEU A 91 8.32 -12.55 0.34
N PRO A 92 8.15 -13.86 0.61
CA PRO A 92 9.26 -14.70 1.08
C PRO A 92 10.42 -14.82 0.08
N LYS A 93 10.16 -14.60 -1.22
CA LYS A 93 11.15 -14.70 -2.29
C LYS A 93 12.03 -13.45 -2.41
N LEU A 94 11.62 -12.33 -1.80
CA LEU A 94 12.35 -11.07 -1.86
C LEU A 94 13.44 -11.01 -0.78
N ALA A 95 14.58 -10.41 -1.15
CA ALA A 95 15.73 -10.30 -0.27
C ALA A 95 15.45 -9.39 0.94
N ALA A 96 15.84 -9.84 2.12
CA ALA A 96 15.75 -9.04 3.34
C ALA A 96 16.70 -7.83 3.26
N GLY A 97 16.27 -6.69 3.81
CA GLY A 97 17.09 -5.48 3.88
C GLY A 97 17.37 -4.82 2.51
N ALA A 98 16.60 -5.16 1.47
CA ALA A 98 16.83 -4.67 0.11
C ALA A 98 16.21 -3.30 -0.19
N PHE A 99 15.20 -2.87 0.58
CA PHE A 99 14.38 -1.72 0.21
C PHE A 99 14.54 -0.53 1.16
N ASP A 100 14.59 0.65 0.57
CA ASP A 100 14.52 1.94 1.27
C ASP A 100 13.12 2.23 1.76
N VAL A 101 12.13 1.86 0.94
CA VAL A 101 10.71 2.09 1.23
C VAL A 101 9.90 0.88 0.80
N VAL A 102 8.96 0.47 1.66
CA VAL A 102 7.89 -0.45 1.31
C VAL A 102 6.56 0.31 1.39
N LEU A 103 5.77 0.23 0.34
CA LEU A 103 4.44 0.84 0.23
C LEU A 103 3.37 -0.25 0.37
N MET A 104 2.34 0.03 1.18
CA MET A 104 1.11 -0.75 1.32
C MET A 104 -0.07 0.23 1.24
N ILE A 105 -0.52 0.53 0.04
CA ILE A 105 -1.54 1.56 -0.21
C ILE A 105 -2.86 0.90 -0.56
N SER A 106 -3.81 0.91 0.38
CA SER A 106 -5.09 0.22 0.27
C SER A 106 -4.93 -1.30 0.01
N VAL A 107 -4.15 -1.94 0.86
CA VAL A 107 -3.83 -3.37 0.77
C VAL A 107 -4.13 -4.09 2.08
N LEU A 108 -3.75 -3.47 3.21
CA LEU A 108 -3.79 -4.13 4.52
C LEU A 108 -5.20 -4.57 4.92
N GLU A 109 -6.23 -3.83 4.48
CA GLU A 109 -7.65 -4.11 4.70
C GLU A 109 -8.14 -5.39 4.02
N HIS A 110 -7.41 -5.87 3.00
CA HIS A 110 -7.76 -7.09 2.26
C HIS A 110 -7.04 -8.34 2.79
N LEU A 111 -5.98 -8.17 3.59
CA LEU A 111 -5.17 -9.28 4.08
C LEU A 111 -5.85 -10.03 5.22
N ARG A 112 -5.66 -11.35 5.27
CA ARG A 112 -6.12 -12.19 6.38
C ARG A 112 -5.23 -12.05 7.60
N GLU A 113 -3.91 -11.96 7.37
CA GLU A 113 -2.87 -11.88 8.39
C GLU A 113 -2.09 -10.56 8.27
N PRO A 114 -2.71 -9.42 8.64
CA PRO A 114 -2.10 -8.10 8.45
C PRO A 114 -0.81 -7.93 9.26
N LEU A 115 -0.71 -8.54 10.43
CA LEU A 115 0.51 -8.51 11.24
C LEU A 115 1.68 -9.19 10.52
N ALA A 116 1.48 -10.40 10.01
CA ALA A 116 2.52 -11.14 9.29
C ALA A 116 3.02 -10.38 8.03
N ALA A 117 2.11 -9.69 7.34
CA ALA A 117 2.47 -8.86 6.20
C ALA A 117 3.33 -7.65 6.61
N ILE A 118 2.99 -6.97 7.72
CA ILE A 118 3.78 -5.86 8.26
C ILE A 118 5.15 -6.33 8.75
N GLU A 119 5.22 -7.48 9.45
CA GLU A 119 6.49 -8.10 9.88
C GLU A 119 7.39 -8.41 8.69
N THR A 120 6.82 -8.98 7.64
CA THR A 120 7.57 -9.29 6.42
C THR A 120 8.01 -8.01 5.72
N ALA A 121 7.16 -6.99 5.62
CA ALA A 121 7.53 -5.69 5.07
C ALA A 121 8.70 -5.06 5.86
N ARG A 122 8.67 -5.15 7.21
CA ARG A 122 9.78 -4.70 8.06
C ARG A 122 11.08 -5.49 7.80
N ARG A 123 10.98 -6.81 7.60
CA ARG A 123 12.14 -7.65 7.25
C ARG A 123 12.80 -7.21 5.94
N LEU A 124 11.98 -6.86 4.94
CA LEU A 124 12.44 -6.42 3.62
C LEU A 124 13.08 -5.02 3.63
N LEU A 125 12.71 -4.16 4.59
CA LEU A 125 13.32 -2.85 4.76
C LEU A 125 14.78 -2.98 5.25
N ARG A 126 15.66 -2.14 4.69
CA ARG A 126 16.99 -1.89 5.26
C ARG A 126 16.87 -1.15 6.61
N PRO A 127 17.92 -1.17 7.44
CA PRO A 127 18.00 -0.26 8.60
C PRO A 127 17.82 1.19 8.16
N GLY A 128 16.97 1.94 8.86
CA GLY A 128 16.55 3.31 8.49
C GLY A 128 15.51 3.39 7.36
N GLY A 129 15.12 2.27 6.76
CA GLY A 129 14.07 2.21 5.73
C GLY A 129 12.68 2.45 6.31
N LYS A 130 11.73 2.81 5.44
CA LYS A 130 10.38 3.23 5.84
C LYS A 130 9.29 2.34 5.27
N LEU A 131 8.38 1.92 6.14
CA LEU A 131 7.07 1.38 5.74
C LEU A 131 6.06 2.53 5.66
N LEU A 132 5.40 2.68 4.53
CA LEU A 132 4.31 3.62 4.31
C LEU A 132 3.02 2.84 4.06
N VAL A 133 2.02 3.04 4.93
CA VAL A 133 0.72 2.35 4.86
C VAL A 133 -0.38 3.38 4.71
N ASN A 134 -1.33 3.13 3.82
CA ASN A 134 -2.59 3.89 3.74
C ASN A 134 -3.75 2.90 3.78
N VAL A 135 -4.67 3.10 4.71
CA VAL A 135 -5.83 2.23 4.94
C VAL A 135 -7.12 3.05 5.08
N PRO A 136 -8.29 2.51 4.70
CA PRO A 136 -9.57 3.16 4.96
C PRO A 136 -9.88 3.18 6.46
N THR A 137 -10.48 4.28 6.93
CA THR A 137 -10.97 4.41 8.31
C THR A 137 -12.40 3.92 8.44
N TRP A 138 -12.88 3.71 9.67
CA TRP A 138 -14.30 3.48 9.96
C TRP A 138 -15.21 4.60 9.45
N ARG A 139 -14.74 5.86 9.45
CA ARG A 139 -15.43 7.00 8.83
C ARG A 139 -15.48 6.87 7.31
N GLY A 140 -14.39 6.36 6.71
CA GLY A 140 -14.33 6.04 5.28
C GLY A 140 -15.36 4.99 4.89
N LYS A 141 -15.55 3.96 5.73
CA LYS A 141 -16.62 2.95 5.56
C LYS A 141 -17.98 3.60 5.43
N LEU A 142 -18.37 4.44 6.42
CA LEU A 142 -19.66 5.11 6.43
C LEU A 142 -19.86 5.97 5.18
N PHE A 143 -18.81 6.65 4.72
CA PHE A 143 -18.86 7.46 3.49
C PHE A 143 -19.05 6.58 2.25
N LEU A 144 -18.33 5.47 2.13
CA LEU A 144 -18.47 4.51 1.02
C LEU A 144 -19.87 3.90 1.00
N GLU A 145 -20.40 3.47 2.14
CA GLU A 145 -21.76 2.95 2.28
C GLU A 145 -22.78 3.99 1.82
N PHE A 146 -22.68 5.23 2.31
CA PHE A 146 -23.58 6.31 1.92
C PHE A 146 -23.50 6.61 0.42
N SER A 147 -22.29 6.68 -0.16
CA SER A 147 -22.08 6.95 -1.59
C SER A 147 -22.60 5.82 -2.48
N ALA A 148 -22.40 4.57 -2.06
CA ALA A 148 -22.88 3.40 -2.80
C ALA A 148 -24.42 3.27 -2.77
N PHE A 149 -25.03 3.46 -1.59
CA PHE A 149 -26.48 3.25 -1.42
C PHE A 149 -27.33 4.44 -1.88
N ARG A 150 -26.84 5.68 -1.72
CA ARG A 150 -27.61 6.89 -2.05
C ARG A 150 -27.26 7.52 -3.39
N LEU A 151 -26.02 7.43 -3.83
CA LEU A 151 -25.53 8.14 -5.01
C LEU A 151 -25.14 7.19 -6.16
N GLY A 152 -25.08 5.87 -5.93
CA GLY A 152 -24.68 4.88 -6.95
C GLY A 152 -23.26 5.09 -7.49
N LEU A 153 -22.41 5.82 -6.74
CA LEU A 153 -21.07 6.24 -7.18
C LEU A 153 -19.96 5.21 -6.92
N SER A 154 -20.24 4.20 -6.08
CA SER A 154 -19.26 3.16 -5.75
C SER A 154 -19.87 1.77 -5.99
N PRO A 155 -19.13 0.81 -6.58
CA PRO A 155 -19.59 -0.56 -6.72
C PRO A 155 -19.77 -1.20 -5.34
N ARG A 156 -20.95 -1.80 -5.07
CA ARG A 156 -21.23 -2.54 -3.82
C ARG A 156 -20.22 -3.63 -3.51
N THR A 157 -19.59 -4.13 -4.54
CA THR A 157 -18.62 -5.23 -4.51
C THR A 157 -17.26 -4.87 -3.90
N GLU A 158 -16.87 -3.58 -3.85
CA GLU A 158 -15.66 -3.15 -3.12
C GLU A 158 -15.84 -3.22 -1.60
N MET A 159 -17.08 -3.10 -1.11
CA MET A 159 -17.38 -3.13 0.33
C MET A 159 -17.28 -4.54 0.92
N ASP A 160 -17.63 -5.56 0.15
CA ASP A 160 -17.60 -6.96 0.59
C ASP A 160 -16.18 -7.53 0.66
N ASP A 161 -15.21 -6.87 0.03
CA ASP A 161 -13.82 -7.32 -0.04
C ASP A 161 -12.95 -6.76 1.10
N HIS A 162 -13.41 -5.70 1.78
CA HIS A 162 -12.72 -5.14 2.95
C HIS A 162 -12.98 -5.99 4.20
N LYS A 163 -11.95 -6.66 4.68
CA LYS A 163 -12.02 -7.48 5.90
C LYS A 163 -11.90 -6.65 7.18
N MET A 164 -11.28 -5.47 7.08
CA MET A 164 -11.03 -4.59 8.21
C MET A 164 -11.00 -3.11 7.78
N TYR A 165 -11.40 -2.24 8.71
CA TYR A 165 -11.16 -0.81 8.67
C TYR A 165 -10.28 -0.43 9.85
N TYR A 166 -9.49 0.63 9.73
CA TYR A 166 -8.45 0.94 10.70
C TYR A 166 -8.55 2.37 11.20
N ASP A 167 -8.62 2.53 12.51
CA ASP A 167 -8.29 3.78 13.18
C ASP A 167 -6.88 3.71 13.79
N GLN A 168 -6.43 4.80 14.41
CA GLN A 168 -5.12 4.83 15.06
C GLN A 168 -4.97 3.76 16.15
N ARG A 169 -6.06 3.43 16.84
CA ARG A 169 -6.11 2.41 17.90
C ARG A 169 -5.95 0.99 17.36
N ASP A 170 -6.26 0.78 16.08
CA ASP A 170 -6.13 -0.52 15.41
C ASP A 170 -4.75 -0.67 14.78
N LEU A 171 -4.30 0.35 14.03
CA LEU A 171 -3.07 0.26 13.25
C LEU A 171 -1.79 0.41 14.09
N TRP A 172 -1.81 1.29 15.10
CA TRP A 172 -0.65 1.51 15.99
C TRP A 172 -0.15 0.23 16.66
N PRO A 173 -1.01 -0.57 17.35
CA PRO A 173 -0.56 -1.79 18.01
C PRO A 173 0.00 -2.82 17.03
N LEU A 174 -0.54 -2.89 15.79
CA LEU A 174 -0.02 -3.79 14.76
C LEU A 174 1.41 -3.42 14.38
N LEU A 175 1.70 -2.12 14.17
CA LEU A 175 3.04 -1.64 13.85
C LEU A 175 4.02 -1.90 14.98
N VAL A 176 3.61 -1.68 16.24
CA VAL A 176 4.47 -1.95 17.42
C VAL A 176 4.73 -3.46 17.55
N ARG A 177 3.71 -4.30 17.42
CA ARG A 177 3.85 -5.77 17.45
C ARG A 177 4.74 -6.29 16.34
N ALA A 178 4.71 -5.67 15.16
CA ALA A 178 5.61 -6.00 14.05
C ALA A 178 7.05 -5.54 14.29
N GLY A 179 7.36 -4.91 15.43
CA GLY A 179 8.70 -4.56 15.86
C GLY A 179 9.15 -3.13 15.50
N PHE A 180 8.25 -2.25 15.05
CA PHE A 180 8.58 -0.83 14.94
C PHE A 180 8.56 -0.14 16.31
N ARG A 181 9.55 0.70 16.59
CA ARG A 181 9.60 1.45 17.87
C ARG A 181 8.49 2.51 17.91
N PRO A 182 7.78 2.71 19.04
CA PRO A 182 6.75 3.74 19.17
C PRO A 182 7.19 5.15 18.75
N SER A 183 8.44 5.53 19.03
CA SER A 183 9.03 6.82 18.65
C SER A 183 9.22 7.00 17.14
N GLU A 184 9.26 5.90 16.37
CA GLU A 184 9.49 5.87 14.91
C GLU A 184 8.22 5.74 14.10
N ILE A 185 7.05 5.66 14.75
CA ILE A 185 5.73 5.56 14.12
C ILE A 185 5.07 6.94 14.08
N ARG A 186 4.57 7.33 12.92
CA ARG A 186 3.78 8.54 12.72
C ARG A 186 2.48 8.19 12.00
N LEU A 187 1.36 8.55 12.59
CA LEU A 187 0.02 8.36 12.04
C LEU A 187 -0.64 9.71 11.77
N ALA A 188 -1.32 9.84 10.65
CA ALA A 188 -2.08 11.04 10.31
C ALA A 188 -3.32 10.67 9.50
N TYR A 189 -4.45 11.28 9.83
CA TYR A 189 -5.63 11.16 8.98
C TYR A 189 -5.36 11.79 7.61
N HIS A 190 -5.91 11.17 6.57
CA HIS A 190 -5.69 11.48 5.18
C HIS A 190 -7.02 11.47 4.41
N LYS A 191 -7.08 12.13 3.24
CA LYS A 191 -8.29 12.18 2.41
C LYS A 191 -9.53 12.60 3.23
N PHE A 192 -9.44 13.76 3.91
CA PHE A 192 -10.54 14.30 4.74
C PHE A 192 -10.96 13.40 5.92
N GLY A 193 -10.05 12.57 6.41
CA GLY A 193 -10.31 11.62 7.51
C GLY A 193 -10.92 10.29 7.06
N LEU A 194 -11.12 10.09 5.75
CA LEU A 194 -11.61 8.82 5.19
C LEU A 194 -10.54 7.72 5.16
N ASN A 195 -9.26 8.10 5.24
CA ASN A 195 -8.13 7.20 5.32
C ASN A 195 -7.22 7.57 6.47
N LEU A 196 -6.47 6.59 6.96
CA LEU A 196 -5.36 6.74 7.88
C LEU A 196 -4.07 6.45 7.13
N PHE A 197 -3.09 7.35 7.25
CA PHE A 197 -1.76 7.19 6.68
C PHE A 197 -0.74 6.98 7.79
N ALA A 198 0.02 5.89 7.71
CA ALA A 198 1.09 5.56 8.63
C ALA A 198 2.45 5.67 7.92
N ALA A 199 3.45 6.15 8.65
CA ALA A 199 4.87 6.05 8.31
C ALA A 199 5.60 5.47 9.51
N ALA A 200 6.25 4.32 9.34
CA ALA A 200 7.04 3.66 10.36
C ALA A 200 8.46 3.44 9.85
N THR A 201 9.46 3.83 10.62
CA THR A 201 10.88 3.68 10.26
C THR A 201 11.46 2.47 10.96
N LYS A 202 12.20 1.63 10.23
CA LYS A 202 12.95 0.52 10.83
C LYS A 202 14.19 1.08 11.52
N SER A 203 14.37 0.78 12.79
CA SER A 203 15.54 1.21 13.58
C SER A 203 16.85 0.81 12.90
N VAL A 204 17.88 1.65 13.07
CA VAL A 204 19.24 1.36 12.58
C VAL A 204 19.89 0.30 13.48
N ASP A 205 19.52 0.26 14.75
CA ASP A 205 20.15 -0.56 15.79
C ASP A 205 19.36 -1.85 16.12
N GLY A 206 18.51 -2.37 15.20
CA GLY A 206 17.73 -3.54 15.57
C GLY A 206 17.18 -4.37 14.45
#